data_aacc0d4e820697f227ba8a84bc16ed15
#
_entry.id   aacc0d4e820697f227ba8a84bc16ed15
#
_cell.length_a   1.000
_cell.length_b   1.000
_cell.length_c   1.000
_cell.angle_alpha   90.00
_cell.angle_beta   90.00
_cell.angle_gamma   90.00
#
_symmetry.space_group_name_H-M   'P 1'
#
loop_
_entity.id
_entity.type
_entity.pdbx_description
1 polymer ?
#
loop_
_entity_poly.entity_id
_entity_poly.type
_entity_poly.pdbx_seq_one_letter_code
_entity_poly.pdbx_strand_id
1 'polypeptide(L)'
;MIRRAFLLGVAVVAAVSVGLQALPVAAQEVGARRGSGITSPEIASDRRVTFRLQAPDAKAVTVSGDFGADAPMQRSADGLWSVTVGPLNPEMYVYYFTVDGVRLTDPNNPQVKIGYVTSTTTSLMTVPGATPAFYDVQNVPHGEIRTVLYSSRSNNVVRELNVYVPPGYDETPTRRYPVLYLLHGFANDHHSWHRYGRANDILDNLIARGDISPFIVVMPLGYGGAHVNGDGTGIPASNAGAMG
;
A
#
# COMPACT_ATOMS: atom_id res chain seq x y z
N MET A 1 -83.96 0.71 -36.50
CA MET A 1 -83.06 1.80 -36.03
C MET A 1 -82.92 1.62 -34.51
N ILE A 2 -81.84 1.01 -34.06
CA ILE A 2 -81.60 0.77 -32.62
C ILE A 2 -80.30 1.53 -32.26
N ARG A 3 -80.50 2.58 -31.42
CA ARG A 3 -79.38 3.34 -30.84
C ARG A 3 -78.80 2.58 -29.64
N ARG A 4 -77.59 2.19 -29.71
CA ARG A 4 -76.83 1.66 -28.56
C ARG A 4 -76.19 2.84 -27.82
N ALA A 5 -76.53 3.01 -26.54
CA ALA A 5 -75.89 3.91 -25.63
C ALA A 5 -74.63 3.24 -25.05
N PHE A 6 -73.49 3.91 -25.16
CA PHE A 6 -72.23 3.56 -24.48
C PHE A 6 -72.18 4.21 -23.12
N LEU A 7 -72.19 3.41 -22.06
CA LEU A 7 -71.89 3.88 -20.70
C LEU A 7 -70.34 3.88 -20.52
N LEU A 8 -69.79 5.10 -20.33
CA LEU A 8 -68.40 5.24 -19.87
C LEU A 8 -68.37 5.03 -18.35
N GLY A 9 -67.74 3.96 -17.91
CA GLY A 9 -67.39 3.73 -16.52
C GLY A 9 -66.09 4.50 -16.19
N VAL A 10 -66.17 5.49 -15.30
CA VAL A 10 -65.00 6.18 -14.73
C VAL A 10 -64.45 5.33 -13.58
N ALA A 11 -63.30 4.69 -13.77
CA ALA A 11 -62.58 4.00 -12.71
C ALA A 11 -61.78 5.05 -11.92
N VAL A 12 -62.13 5.28 -10.67
CA VAL A 12 -61.36 6.11 -9.73
C VAL A 12 -60.23 5.23 -9.17
N VAL A 13 -59.01 5.51 -9.60
CA VAL A 13 -57.82 4.90 -9.01
C VAL A 13 -57.42 5.74 -7.79
N ALA A 14 -57.67 5.19 -6.60
CA ALA A 14 -57.14 5.78 -5.36
C ALA A 14 -55.64 5.47 -5.23
N ALA A 15 -54.82 6.49 -5.40
CA ALA A 15 -53.38 6.41 -5.14
C ALA A 15 -53.14 6.42 -3.62
N VAL A 16 -52.76 5.25 -3.07
CA VAL A 16 -52.26 5.16 -1.69
C VAL A 16 -50.79 5.60 -1.70
N SER A 17 -50.54 6.82 -1.28
CA SER A 17 -49.18 7.30 -1.03
C SER A 17 -48.66 6.74 0.30
N VAL A 18 -47.91 5.67 0.24
CA VAL A 18 -47.11 5.19 1.39
C VAL A 18 -45.97 6.19 1.58
N GLY A 19 -46.10 7.08 2.53
CA GLY A 19 -45.00 7.96 2.94
C GLY A 19 -43.88 7.16 3.57
N LEU A 20 -42.80 6.93 2.82
CA LEU A 20 -41.57 6.42 3.37
C LEU A 20 -40.98 7.52 4.26
N GLN A 21 -41.21 7.46 5.56
CA GLN A 21 -40.47 8.28 6.52
C GLN A 21 -39.07 7.75 6.63
N ALA A 22 -38.11 8.43 6.01
CA ALA A 22 -36.69 8.19 6.25
C ALA A 22 -36.42 8.49 7.72
N LEU A 23 -36.16 7.43 8.49
CA LEU A 23 -35.62 7.60 9.83
C LEU A 23 -34.25 8.28 9.70
N PRO A 24 -33.93 9.29 10.51
CA PRO A 24 -32.62 9.91 10.50
C PRO A 24 -31.63 8.81 10.89
N VAL A 25 -30.78 8.41 9.93
CA VAL A 25 -29.57 7.68 10.24
C VAL A 25 -28.73 8.64 11.07
N ALA A 26 -28.72 8.43 12.39
CA ALA A 26 -27.77 9.11 13.25
C ALA A 26 -26.38 8.77 12.66
N ALA A 27 -25.75 9.77 12.06
CA ALA A 27 -24.35 9.69 11.69
C ALA A 27 -23.64 9.38 13.01
N GLN A 28 -23.23 8.13 13.22
CA GLN A 28 -22.24 7.83 14.23
C GLN A 28 -21.03 8.65 13.80
N GLU A 29 -20.78 9.75 14.50
CA GLU A 29 -19.47 10.36 14.49
C GLU A 29 -18.52 9.23 14.85
N VAL A 30 -17.82 8.71 13.84
CA VAL A 30 -16.61 7.92 14.05
C VAL A 30 -15.69 8.90 14.75
N GLY A 31 -15.74 8.88 16.09
CA GLY A 31 -14.89 9.72 16.91
C GLY A 31 -13.49 9.49 16.39
N ALA A 32 -12.87 10.56 15.87
CA ALA A 32 -11.49 10.51 15.43
C ALA A 32 -10.74 9.82 16.58
N ARG A 33 -10.21 8.61 16.32
CA ARG A 33 -9.34 7.95 17.28
C ARG A 33 -8.26 8.96 17.55
N ARG A 34 -8.30 9.59 18.71
CA ARG A 34 -7.18 10.39 19.18
C ARG A 34 -6.02 9.42 19.15
N GLY A 35 -5.07 9.68 18.25
CA GLY A 35 -3.85 8.89 18.19
C GLY A 35 -3.32 8.78 19.62
N SER A 36 -2.67 7.71 19.97
CA SER A 36 -2.16 7.42 21.33
C SER A 36 -1.33 8.57 21.93
N GLY A 37 -1.05 9.63 21.17
CA GLY A 37 -0.11 10.69 21.52
C GLY A 37 1.35 10.21 21.51
N ILE A 38 1.56 8.93 21.19
CA ILE A 38 2.88 8.31 21.14
C ILE A 38 3.42 8.46 19.72
N THR A 39 4.57 9.12 19.58
CA THR A 39 5.33 9.17 18.33
C THR A 39 6.30 7.99 18.30
N SER A 40 6.14 7.12 17.31
CA SER A 40 7.05 6.01 17.03
C SER A 40 7.02 5.68 15.53
N PRO A 41 8.18 5.56 14.85
CA PRO A 41 9.50 5.96 15.34
C PRO A 41 9.63 7.49 15.41
N GLU A 42 10.38 8.00 16.35
CA GLU A 42 10.81 9.40 16.41
C GLU A 42 12.26 9.49 15.96
N ILE A 43 12.53 10.25 14.89
CA ILE A 43 13.85 10.39 14.32
C ILE A 43 14.38 11.79 14.69
N ALA A 44 15.43 11.82 15.50
CA ALA A 44 16.07 13.05 15.92
C ALA A 44 17.01 13.62 14.83
N SER A 45 17.35 14.90 14.92
CA SER A 45 18.24 15.57 13.95
C SER A 45 19.64 14.97 13.87
N ASP A 46 20.10 14.30 14.93
CA ASP A 46 21.36 13.55 14.97
C ASP A 46 21.21 12.12 14.45
N ARG A 47 20.05 11.78 13.89
CA ARG A 47 19.70 10.48 13.32
C ARG A 47 19.63 9.33 14.34
N ARG A 48 19.48 9.64 15.60
CA ARG A 48 19.03 8.66 16.59
C ARG A 48 17.55 8.41 16.42
N VAL A 49 17.15 7.18 16.56
CA VAL A 49 15.75 6.74 16.39
C VAL A 49 15.24 6.20 17.70
N THR A 50 14.17 6.80 18.19
CA THR A 50 13.48 6.34 19.41
C THR A 50 12.19 5.62 19.03
N PHE A 51 12.11 4.35 19.38
CA PHE A 51 10.92 3.53 19.25
C PHE A 51 10.14 3.53 20.57
N ARG A 52 8.80 3.56 20.46
CA ARG A 52 7.90 3.53 21.62
C ARG A 52 6.71 2.63 21.36
N LEU A 53 6.35 1.85 22.38
CA LEU A 53 5.19 0.96 22.33
C LEU A 53 4.47 0.97 23.68
N GLN A 54 3.17 1.24 23.67
CA GLN A 54 2.33 1.07 24.87
C GLN A 54 1.93 -0.40 24.99
N ALA A 55 2.51 -1.07 25.99
CA ALA A 55 2.24 -2.48 26.28
C ALA A 55 2.37 -2.75 27.80
N PRO A 56 1.38 -2.28 28.60
CA PRO A 56 1.51 -2.29 30.08
C PRO A 56 1.59 -3.70 30.66
N ASP A 57 1.02 -4.70 30.01
CA ASP A 57 0.99 -6.08 30.52
C ASP A 57 2.12 -6.95 29.96
N ALA A 58 2.91 -6.43 29.01
CA ALA A 58 4.02 -7.17 28.44
C ALA A 58 5.16 -7.40 29.43
N LYS A 59 5.79 -8.57 29.36
CA LYS A 59 6.95 -8.96 30.16
C LYS A 59 8.27 -8.59 29.49
N ALA A 60 8.30 -8.63 28.17
CA ALA A 60 9.47 -8.30 27.36
C ALA A 60 9.05 -7.69 26.03
N VAL A 61 9.72 -6.63 25.63
CA VAL A 61 9.56 -6.02 24.31
C VAL A 61 10.94 -5.79 23.70
N THR A 62 11.08 -6.15 22.43
CA THR A 62 12.30 -5.94 21.65
C THR A 62 11.92 -5.29 20.33
N VAL A 63 12.71 -4.36 19.84
CA VAL A 63 12.65 -3.90 18.44
C VAL A 63 13.76 -4.53 17.63
N SER A 64 13.40 -5.09 16.47
CA SER A 64 14.32 -5.72 15.53
C SER A 64 14.14 -5.11 14.15
N GLY A 65 15.21 -5.02 13.38
CA GLY A 65 15.19 -4.45 12.03
C GLY A 65 16.51 -4.62 11.32
N ASP A 66 16.61 -4.07 10.13
CA ASP A 66 17.84 -4.09 9.33
C ASP A 66 18.84 -2.98 9.73
N PHE A 67 18.62 -2.31 10.85
CA PHE A 67 19.51 -1.31 11.42
C PHE A 67 20.58 -1.88 12.39
N GLY A 68 20.63 -3.18 12.60
CA GLY A 68 21.64 -3.83 13.45
C GLY A 68 21.07 -4.92 14.36
N ALA A 69 21.71 -5.09 15.52
CA ALA A 69 21.28 -6.09 16.49
C ALA A 69 19.93 -5.74 17.11
N ASP A 70 19.19 -6.77 17.53
CA ASP A 70 17.94 -6.62 18.28
C ASP A 70 18.17 -5.74 19.52
N ALA A 71 17.26 -4.77 19.71
CA ALA A 71 17.36 -3.82 20.83
C ALA A 71 16.24 -4.08 21.86
N PRO A 72 16.55 -4.65 23.03
CA PRO A 72 15.59 -4.76 24.13
C PRO A 72 15.12 -3.39 24.58
N MET A 73 13.81 -3.26 24.78
CA MET A 73 13.20 -2.01 25.21
C MET A 73 13.09 -1.95 26.72
N GLN A 74 13.09 -0.74 27.29
CA GLN A 74 12.91 -0.47 28.70
C GLN A 74 11.48 -0.01 28.97
N ARG A 75 10.88 -0.56 30.04
CA ARG A 75 9.53 -0.23 30.46
C ARG A 75 9.54 0.88 31.49
N SER A 76 8.74 1.92 31.29
CA SER A 76 8.43 2.95 32.28
C SER A 76 7.28 2.52 33.22
N ALA A 77 7.05 3.28 34.27
CA ALA A 77 6.04 2.96 35.29
C ALA A 77 4.60 2.94 34.74
N ASP A 78 4.32 3.71 33.69
CA ASP A 78 3.02 3.80 33.01
C ASP A 78 2.85 2.73 31.89
N GLY A 79 3.82 1.82 31.78
CA GLY A 79 3.75 0.71 30.82
C GLY A 79 4.15 1.08 29.39
N LEU A 80 4.76 2.24 29.18
CA LEU A 80 5.36 2.62 27.92
C LEU A 80 6.75 1.98 27.80
N TRP A 81 6.96 1.24 26.72
CA TRP A 81 8.25 0.68 26.37
C TRP A 81 8.97 1.62 25.40
N SER A 82 10.27 1.81 25.62
CA SER A 82 11.07 2.64 24.73
C SER A 82 12.51 2.16 24.60
N VAL A 83 13.12 2.46 23.44
CA VAL A 83 14.56 2.31 23.20
C VAL A 83 14.99 3.31 22.15
N THR A 84 16.22 3.80 22.27
CA THR A 84 16.85 4.65 21.24
C THR A 84 18.04 3.93 20.65
N VAL A 85 18.09 3.85 19.33
CA VAL A 85 19.19 3.27 18.56
C VAL A 85 19.87 4.32 17.70
N GLY A 86 21.05 4.02 17.22
CA GLY A 86 21.79 4.89 16.29
C GLY A 86 22.90 5.72 16.95
N PRO A 87 23.42 6.76 16.25
CA PRO A 87 22.87 7.32 15.00
C PRO A 87 22.91 6.34 13.83
N LEU A 88 21.83 6.32 13.02
CA LEU A 88 21.72 5.47 11.84
C LEU A 88 22.19 6.22 10.58
N ASN A 89 22.59 5.48 9.57
CA ASN A 89 22.87 6.06 8.26
C ASN A 89 21.57 6.58 7.61
N PRO A 90 21.64 7.61 6.76
CA PRO A 90 20.51 8.01 5.93
C PRO A 90 20.11 6.87 4.98
N GLU A 91 19.00 6.20 5.30
CA GLU A 91 18.55 5.02 4.58
C GLU A 91 17.08 4.72 4.93
N MET A 92 16.45 3.85 4.18
CA MET A 92 15.15 3.28 4.47
C MET A 92 15.31 1.95 5.20
N TYR A 93 14.65 1.80 6.34
CA TYR A 93 14.76 0.64 7.22
C TYR A 93 13.41 -0.05 7.39
N VAL A 94 13.42 -1.37 7.45
CA VAL A 94 12.30 -2.16 7.95
C VAL A 94 12.54 -2.54 9.41
N TYR A 95 11.45 -2.58 10.19
CA TYR A 95 11.52 -2.97 11.60
C TYR A 95 10.20 -3.59 12.07
N TYR A 96 10.24 -4.20 13.23
CA TYR A 96 9.09 -4.76 13.91
C TYR A 96 9.35 -4.86 15.41
N PHE A 97 8.28 -4.93 16.18
CA PHE A 97 8.38 -5.27 17.61
C PHE A 97 8.18 -6.77 17.82
N THR A 98 8.81 -7.30 18.84
CA THR A 98 8.51 -8.61 19.42
C THR A 98 8.06 -8.40 20.85
N VAL A 99 6.79 -8.73 21.15
CA VAL A 99 6.16 -8.58 22.46
C VAL A 99 5.86 -9.97 22.99
N ASP A 100 6.53 -10.38 24.06
CA ASP A 100 6.38 -11.71 24.68
C ASP A 100 6.45 -12.86 23.65
N GLY A 101 7.34 -12.73 22.65
CA GLY A 101 7.54 -13.69 21.58
C GLY A 101 6.62 -13.50 20.37
N VAL A 102 5.65 -12.60 20.40
CA VAL A 102 4.76 -12.31 19.27
C VAL A 102 5.27 -11.11 18.49
N ARG A 103 5.46 -11.31 17.17
CA ARG A 103 5.88 -10.25 16.27
C ARG A 103 4.71 -9.38 15.83
N LEU A 104 4.88 -8.06 15.85
CA LEU A 104 3.90 -7.09 15.37
C LEU A 104 4.56 -5.87 14.70
N THR A 105 3.81 -5.20 13.85
CA THR A 105 4.18 -3.89 13.32
C THR A 105 4.00 -2.81 14.39
N ASP A 106 4.65 -1.67 14.19
CA ASP A 106 4.44 -0.51 15.04
C ASP A 106 3.02 0.07 14.85
N PRO A 107 2.15 0.03 15.87
CA PRO A 107 0.78 0.54 15.75
C PRO A 107 0.72 2.06 15.59
N ASN A 108 1.81 2.78 15.87
CA ASN A 108 1.90 4.23 15.73
C ASN A 108 2.50 4.66 14.39
N ASN A 109 2.92 3.71 13.53
CA ASN A 109 3.48 3.96 12.22
C ASN A 109 2.61 3.35 11.11
N PRO A 110 1.95 4.17 10.26
CA PRO A 110 1.12 3.67 9.17
C PRO A 110 1.94 3.12 7.99
N GLN A 111 3.25 3.38 7.95
CA GLN A 111 4.09 2.89 6.86
C GLN A 111 4.49 1.45 7.10
N VAL A 112 4.02 0.56 6.23
CA VAL A 112 4.26 -0.88 6.33
C VAL A 112 4.73 -1.46 5.01
N LYS A 113 5.57 -2.49 5.10
CA LYS A 113 5.94 -3.36 3.98
C LYS A 113 5.28 -4.72 4.18
N ILE A 114 4.49 -5.13 3.20
CA ILE A 114 3.79 -6.42 3.19
C ILE A 114 4.64 -7.42 2.40
N GLY A 115 4.98 -8.54 3.02
CA GLY A 115 5.63 -9.66 2.35
C GLY A 115 4.57 -10.53 1.66
N TYR A 116 4.68 -10.67 0.35
CA TYR A 116 3.71 -11.37 -0.47
C TYR A 116 3.62 -12.88 -0.17
N VAL A 117 4.77 -13.57 -0.19
CA VAL A 117 4.82 -15.03 0.01
C VAL A 117 4.87 -15.41 1.49
N THR A 118 5.50 -14.59 2.32
CA THR A 118 5.76 -14.91 3.73
C THR A 118 4.65 -14.48 4.66
N SER A 119 3.62 -13.77 4.15
CA SER A 119 2.53 -13.16 4.95
C SER A 119 3.06 -12.34 6.15
N THR A 120 4.31 -11.86 6.05
CA THR A 120 4.93 -11.04 7.09
C THR A 120 4.74 -9.58 6.75
N THR A 121 4.29 -8.80 7.72
CA THR A 121 4.23 -7.35 7.63
C THR A 121 5.28 -6.75 8.54
N THR A 122 6.01 -5.76 8.06
CA THR A 122 6.99 -4.98 8.83
C THR A 122 6.65 -3.51 8.74
N SER A 123 7.05 -2.74 9.74
CA SER A 123 7.01 -1.28 9.65
C SER A 123 8.17 -0.77 8.81
N LEU A 124 7.99 0.40 8.18
CA LEU A 124 9.01 1.10 7.41
C LEU A 124 9.32 2.43 8.07
N MET A 125 10.58 2.84 8.04
CA MET A 125 10.99 4.21 8.37
C MET A 125 12.06 4.67 7.39
N THR A 126 12.14 5.99 7.19
CA THR A 126 13.23 6.61 6.41
C THR A 126 14.00 7.55 7.33
N VAL A 127 15.28 7.30 7.51
CA VAL A 127 16.20 8.20 8.21
C VAL A 127 16.74 9.20 7.19
N PRO A 128 16.44 10.50 7.33
CA PRO A 128 16.82 11.48 6.32
C PRO A 128 18.33 11.80 6.36
N GLY A 129 18.86 12.14 5.20
CA GLY A 129 20.19 12.73 5.06
C GLY A 129 20.21 14.24 5.25
N ALA A 130 21.39 14.85 5.17
CA ALA A 130 21.54 16.30 5.16
C ALA A 130 21.00 16.95 3.87
N THR A 131 20.95 16.19 2.79
CA THR A 131 20.37 16.58 1.50
C THR A 131 19.37 15.52 1.08
N PRO A 132 18.36 15.85 0.24
CA PRO A 132 17.45 14.86 -0.30
C PRO A 132 18.20 13.72 -1.00
N ALA A 133 17.82 12.50 -0.69
CA ALA A 133 18.36 11.33 -1.37
C ALA A 133 17.80 11.23 -2.80
N PHE A 134 18.50 10.48 -3.66
CA PHE A 134 18.09 10.30 -5.06
C PHE A 134 16.71 9.61 -5.19
N TYR A 135 16.27 8.93 -4.15
CA TYR A 135 14.98 8.23 -4.05
C TYR A 135 13.90 9.02 -3.31
N ASP A 136 14.19 10.21 -2.80
CA ASP A 136 13.19 11.05 -2.15
C ASP A 136 12.30 11.72 -3.20
N VAL A 137 11.04 11.96 -2.84
CA VAL A 137 10.13 12.76 -3.65
C VAL A 137 10.68 14.19 -3.74
N GLN A 138 10.95 14.67 -4.94
CA GLN A 138 11.46 16.01 -5.21
C GLN A 138 10.44 16.80 -6.04
N ASN A 139 10.55 18.12 -6.04
CA ASN A 139 9.69 18.99 -6.83
C ASN A 139 10.13 19.02 -8.30
N VAL A 140 9.84 17.94 -9.02
CA VAL A 140 10.15 17.73 -10.44
C VAL A 140 8.88 17.25 -11.16
N PRO A 141 8.82 17.25 -12.50
CA PRO A 141 7.75 16.57 -13.22
C PRO A 141 7.71 15.08 -12.87
N HIS A 142 6.54 14.57 -12.54
CA HIS A 142 6.35 13.17 -12.16
C HIS A 142 5.70 12.36 -13.26
N GLY A 143 6.16 11.11 -13.42
CA GLY A 143 5.50 10.08 -14.20
C GLY A 143 4.32 9.46 -13.45
N GLU A 144 3.72 8.44 -14.03
CA GLU A 144 2.55 7.75 -13.47
C GLU A 144 2.82 6.27 -13.28
N ILE A 145 2.24 5.70 -12.21
CA ILE A 145 2.12 4.24 -12.05
C ILE A 145 0.73 3.83 -12.49
N ARG A 146 0.66 3.00 -13.53
CA ARG A 146 -0.59 2.45 -14.09
C ARG A 146 -0.67 0.97 -13.75
N THR A 147 -1.73 0.59 -13.05
CA THR A 147 -2.05 -0.82 -12.79
C THR A 147 -2.86 -1.37 -13.96
N VAL A 148 -2.39 -2.45 -14.56
CA VAL A 148 -2.97 -3.04 -15.78
C VAL A 148 -3.30 -4.50 -15.55
N LEU A 149 -4.55 -4.88 -15.83
CA LEU A 149 -4.96 -6.27 -15.92
C LEU A 149 -4.74 -6.80 -17.34
N TYR A 150 -4.15 -7.99 -17.46
CA TYR A 150 -3.89 -8.62 -18.74
C TYR A 150 -4.16 -10.14 -18.69
N SER A 151 -4.57 -10.70 -19.81
CA SER A 151 -4.70 -12.15 -19.97
C SER A 151 -3.34 -12.78 -20.22
N SER A 152 -2.85 -13.56 -19.27
CA SER A 152 -1.62 -14.34 -19.42
C SER A 152 -1.93 -15.64 -20.16
N ARG A 153 -1.50 -15.75 -21.41
CA ARG A 153 -1.72 -16.97 -22.19
C ARG A 153 -0.97 -18.19 -21.66
N SER A 154 0.26 -17.97 -21.15
CA SER A 154 1.09 -19.05 -20.59
C SER A 154 0.55 -19.63 -19.29
N ASN A 155 -0.14 -18.83 -18.50
CA ASN A 155 -0.72 -19.24 -17.21
C ASN A 155 -2.25 -19.44 -17.29
N ASN A 156 -2.89 -19.10 -18.43
CA ASN A 156 -4.33 -19.15 -18.66
C ASN A 156 -5.16 -18.44 -17.56
N VAL A 157 -4.70 -17.29 -17.08
CA VAL A 157 -5.36 -16.50 -16.04
C VAL A 157 -5.21 -15.00 -16.34
N VAL A 158 -6.10 -14.19 -15.79
CA VAL A 158 -5.95 -12.73 -15.76
C VAL A 158 -4.95 -12.40 -14.65
N ARG A 159 -3.99 -11.54 -14.97
CA ARG A 159 -2.92 -11.11 -14.06
C ARG A 159 -2.83 -9.59 -14.03
N GLU A 160 -2.25 -9.09 -12.97
CA GLU A 160 -1.95 -7.69 -12.79
C GLU A 160 -0.45 -7.41 -12.98
N LEU A 161 -0.15 -6.24 -13.50
CA LEU A 161 1.19 -5.67 -13.52
C LEU A 161 1.11 -4.16 -13.31
N ASN A 162 2.20 -3.57 -12.85
CA ASN A 162 2.35 -2.12 -12.81
C ASN A 162 3.25 -1.63 -13.93
N VAL A 163 2.90 -0.48 -14.50
CA VAL A 163 3.68 0.20 -15.52
C VAL A 163 3.98 1.61 -15.05
N TYR A 164 5.26 1.95 -14.97
CA TYR A 164 5.66 3.34 -14.88
C TYR A 164 5.74 3.92 -16.29
N VAL A 165 5.08 5.04 -16.51
CA VAL A 165 5.21 5.86 -17.71
C VAL A 165 5.86 7.20 -17.34
N PRO A 166 6.84 7.70 -18.12
CA PRO A 166 7.57 8.90 -17.78
C PRO A 166 6.71 10.18 -17.90
N PRO A 167 7.13 11.30 -17.29
CA PRO A 167 6.45 12.59 -17.44
C PRO A 167 6.23 12.95 -18.92
N GLY A 168 5.03 13.47 -19.26
CA GLY A 168 4.66 13.85 -20.61
C GLY A 168 4.36 12.67 -21.56
N TYR A 169 4.18 11.46 -21.04
CA TYR A 169 3.93 10.28 -21.88
C TYR A 169 2.69 10.42 -22.77
N ASP A 170 1.57 10.86 -22.22
CA ASP A 170 0.30 11.00 -22.96
C ASP A 170 0.26 12.22 -23.89
N GLU A 171 1.14 13.19 -23.66
CA GLU A 171 1.24 14.41 -24.47
C GLU A 171 1.87 14.13 -25.84
N THR A 172 2.60 13.02 -25.98
CA THR A 172 3.34 12.66 -27.19
C THR A 172 3.04 11.24 -27.66
N PRO A 173 1.83 10.93 -28.12
CA PRO A 173 1.38 9.56 -28.41
C PRO A 173 2.15 8.87 -29.55
N THR A 174 2.84 9.62 -30.38
CA THR A 174 3.68 9.08 -31.48
C THR A 174 5.11 8.76 -31.03
N ARG A 175 5.53 9.22 -29.85
CA ARG A 175 6.88 8.96 -29.34
C ARG A 175 7.03 7.49 -28.96
N ARG A 176 8.15 6.90 -29.33
CA ARG A 176 8.54 5.55 -28.92
C ARG A 176 9.50 5.63 -27.74
N TYR A 177 9.26 4.78 -26.75
CA TYR A 177 10.06 4.70 -25.53
C TYR A 177 10.73 3.33 -25.43
N PRO A 178 11.98 3.24 -24.98
CA PRO A 178 12.55 1.98 -24.54
C PRO A 178 11.71 1.39 -23.40
N VAL A 179 11.75 0.08 -23.24
CA VAL A 179 10.99 -0.62 -22.17
C VAL A 179 11.95 -1.45 -21.34
N LEU A 180 11.90 -1.24 -20.02
CA LEU A 180 12.59 -2.07 -19.03
C LEU A 180 11.56 -2.98 -18.33
N TYR A 181 11.83 -4.28 -18.27
CA TYR A 181 11.10 -5.21 -17.42
C TYR A 181 11.83 -5.36 -16.10
N LEU A 182 11.20 -4.89 -15.02
CA LEU A 182 11.78 -4.84 -13.68
C LEU A 182 11.08 -5.86 -12.78
N LEU A 183 11.74 -7.01 -12.58
CA LEU A 183 11.20 -8.11 -11.78
C LEU A 183 11.47 -7.87 -10.30
N HIS A 184 10.48 -8.20 -9.46
CA HIS A 184 10.64 -8.16 -8.01
C HIS A 184 11.48 -9.33 -7.49
N GLY A 185 12.00 -9.22 -6.26
CA GLY A 185 12.72 -10.29 -5.57
C GLY A 185 11.78 -11.32 -4.93
N PHE A 186 12.37 -12.39 -4.40
CA PHE A 186 11.63 -13.41 -3.63
C PHE A 186 10.84 -12.77 -2.47
N ALA A 187 9.66 -13.29 -2.19
CA ALA A 187 8.72 -12.81 -1.17
C ALA A 187 8.15 -11.39 -1.40
N ASN A 188 8.37 -10.79 -2.55
CA ASN A 188 7.80 -9.52 -2.97
C ASN A 188 6.76 -9.69 -4.09
N ASP A 189 6.22 -8.60 -4.62
CA ASP A 189 5.22 -8.57 -5.67
C ASP A 189 5.48 -7.44 -6.69
N HIS A 190 4.59 -7.29 -7.65
CA HIS A 190 4.66 -6.26 -8.71
C HIS A 190 4.51 -4.82 -8.19
N HIS A 191 4.10 -4.62 -6.92
CA HIS A 191 4.05 -3.31 -6.28
C HIS A 191 5.37 -2.91 -5.62
N SER A 192 6.25 -3.87 -5.37
CA SER A 192 7.40 -3.68 -4.48
C SER A 192 8.37 -2.61 -4.94
N TRP A 193 8.61 -2.52 -6.26
CA TRP A 193 9.53 -1.53 -6.79
C TRP A 193 9.05 -0.09 -6.67
N HIS A 194 7.75 0.18 -6.85
CA HIS A 194 7.25 1.54 -6.68
C HIS A 194 6.87 1.87 -5.24
N ARG A 195 6.32 0.91 -4.47
CA ARG A 195 5.91 1.18 -3.09
C ARG A 195 7.08 1.25 -2.11
N TYR A 196 8.07 0.39 -2.28
CA TYR A 196 9.19 0.25 -1.33
C TYR A 196 10.52 0.65 -1.96
N GLY A 197 10.73 0.31 -3.22
CA GLY A 197 11.93 0.65 -3.96
C GLY A 197 11.92 2.07 -4.55
N ARG A 198 10.78 2.79 -4.46
CA ARG A 198 10.60 4.16 -4.97
C ARG A 198 11.11 4.36 -6.41
N ALA A 199 10.96 3.34 -7.24
CA ALA A 199 11.48 3.34 -8.60
C ALA A 199 10.94 4.52 -9.44
N ASN A 200 9.67 4.89 -9.26
CA ASN A 200 9.06 6.06 -9.89
C ASN A 200 9.77 7.35 -9.47
N ASP A 201 10.00 7.58 -8.17
CA ASP A 201 10.63 8.79 -7.67
C ASP A 201 12.10 8.89 -8.14
N ILE A 202 12.81 7.76 -8.15
CA ILE A 202 14.17 7.66 -8.68
C ILE A 202 14.21 8.05 -10.16
N LEU A 203 13.30 7.50 -10.97
CA LEU A 203 13.25 7.75 -12.41
C LEU A 203 12.87 9.20 -12.70
N ASP A 204 11.88 9.75 -12.00
CA ASP A 204 11.48 11.15 -12.14
C ASP A 204 12.64 12.10 -11.85
N ASN A 205 13.36 11.87 -10.74
CA ASN A 205 14.51 12.68 -10.37
C ASN A 205 15.66 12.58 -11.39
N LEU A 206 15.95 11.38 -11.89
CA LEU A 206 17.01 11.16 -12.87
C LEU A 206 16.65 11.76 -14.25
N ILE A 207 15.39 11.64 -14.69
CA ILE A 207 14.90 12.22 -15.93
C ILE A 207 14.94 13.76 -15.85
N ALA A 208 14.48 14.33 -14.74
CA ALA A 208 14.48 15.79 -14.54
C ALA A 208 15.88 16.41 -14.53
N ARG A 209 16.88 15.68 -14.05
CA ARG A 209 18.29 16.10 -14.13
C ARG A 209 18.93 15.89 -15.49
N GLY A 210 18.28 15.13 -16.39
CA GLY A 210 18.84 14.77 -17.69
C GLY A 210 19.89 13.65 -17.61
N ASP A 211 19.98 12.95 -16.47
CA ASP A 211 20.94 11.85 -16.27
C ASP A 211 20.55 10.60 -17.08
N ILE A 212 19.26 10.44 -17.36
CA ILE A 212 18.72 9.35 -18.18
C ILE A 212 17.68 9.85 -19.17
N SER A 213 17.57 9.17 -20.30
CA SER A 213 16.46 9.38 -21.23
C SER A 213 15.18 8.73 -20.69
N PRO A 214 13.99 9.34 -20.92
CA PRO A 214 12.73 8.73 -20.51
C PRO A 214 12.49 7.35 -21.11
N PHE A 215 12.02 6.40 -20.30
CA PHE A 215 11.65 5.05 -20.73
C PHE A 215 10.47 4.52 -19.90
N ILE A 216 9.83 3.46 -20.38
CA ILE A 216 8.73 2.78 -19.68
C ILE A 216 9.32 1.67 -18.81
N VAL A 217 8.77 1.49 -17.60
CA VAL A 217 9.12 0.34 -16.75
C VAL A 217 7.90 -0.54 -16.53
N VAL A 218 8.03 -1.80 -16.88
CA VAL A 218 6.99 -2.82 -16.67
C VAL A 218 7.39 -3.68 -15.46
N MET A 219 6.57 -3.68 -14.44
CA MET A 219 6.78 -4.41 -13.19
C MET A 219 5.72 -5.52 -13.09
N PRO A 220 5.97 -6.72 -13.63
CA PRO A 220 5.02 -7.82 -13.58
C PRO A 220 5.13 -8.57 -12.26
N LEU A 221 4.06 -9.33 -11.92
CA LEU A 221 4.14 -10.37 -10.90
C LEU A 221 4.96 -11.53 -11.45
N GLY A 222 6.16 -11.75 -10.89
CA GLY A 222 7.16 -12.71 -11.42
C GLY A 222 6.91 -14.16 -11.05
N TYR A 223 5.93 -14.48 -10.21
CA TYR A 223 5.60 -15.86 -9.85
C TYR A 223 4.78 -16.53 -10.95
N GLY A 224 5.14 -17.77 -11.26
CA GLY A 224 4.30 -18.66 -12.07
C GLY A 224 3.07 -19.14 -11.28
N GLY A 225 2.06 -19.66 -11.99
CA GLY A 225 0.83 -20.18 -11.38
C GLY A 225 -0.30 -19.15 -11.26
N ALA A 226 -1.32 -19.52 -10.50
CA ALA A 226 -2.62 -18.86 -10.50
C ALA A 226 -2.73 -17.64 -9.55
N HIS A 227 -1.63 -17.05 -9.11
CA HIS A 227 -1.69 -15.82 -8.32
C HIS A 227 -2.10 -14.65 -9.19
N VAL A 228 -3.31 -14.13 -8.96
CA VAL A 228 -3.93 -13.09 -9.80
C VAL A 228 -3.62 -11.70 -9.27
N ASN A 229 -3.56 -11.53 -7.96
CA ASN A 229 -3.43 -10.25 -7.28
C ASN A 229 -2.28 -10.25 -6.28
N GLY A 230 -1.70 -9.08 -6.05
CA GLY A 230 -0.64 -8.88 -5.06
C GLY A 230 -1.04 -9.07 -3.60
N ASP A 231 -2.31 -9.34 -3.32
CA ASP A 231 -2.87 -9.59 -1.99
C ASP A 231 -2.80 -11.06 -1.55
N GLY A 232 -2.24 -11.95 -2.37
CA GLY A 232 -2.19 -13.39 -2.10
C GLY A 232 -3.51 -14.13 -2.32
N THR A 233 -4.56 -13.45 -2.79
CA THR A 233 -5.87 -14.05 -3.11
C THR A 233 -5.88 -14.68 -4.50
N GLY A 234 -4.86 -15.41 -4.85
CA GLY A 234 -4.83 -16.20 -6.09
C GLY A 234 -5.70 -17.43 -5.98
N ILE A 235 -6.18 -17.95 -7.12
CA ILE A 235 -6.78 -19.28 -7.19
C ILE A 235 -5.73 -20.27 -6.65
N PRO A 236 -6.05 -21.10 -5.63
CA PRO A 236 -5.09 -22.05 -5.08
C PRO A 236 -4.47 -22.92 -6.18
N ALA A 237 -3.19 -23.23 -6.05
CA ALA A 237 -2.48 -24.07 -7.02
C ALA A 237 -3.15 -25.44 -7.23
N SER A 238 -3.98 -25.91 -6.27
CA SER A 238 -4.80 -27.11 -6.38
C SER A 238 -5.84 -27.05 -7.51
N ASN A 239 -6.26 -25.87 -7.94
CA ASN A 239 -7.24 -25.72 -9.03
C ASN A 239 -6.56 -25.44 -10.39
N ALA A 240 -5.26 -25.18 -10.43
CA ALA A 240 -4.51 -24.99 -11.67
C ALA A 240 -4.35 -26.30 -12.46
N GLY A 241 -4.43 -27.45 -11.79
CA GLY A 241 -4.39 -28.77 -12.43
C GLY A 241 -5.71 -29.25 -13.04
N ALA A 242 -6.81 -28.53 -12.79
CA ALA A 242 -8.15 -28.94 -13.29
C ALA A 242 -8.54 -28.25 -14.61
N MET A 243 -7.69 -27.41 -15.17
CA MET A 243 -7.91 -26.70 -16.44
C MET A 243 -6.86 -27.06 -17.52
N GLY A 244 -6.35 -28.27 -17.46
CA GLY A 244 -5.51 -28.87 -18.49
C GLY A 244 -6.32 -29.65 -19.50
#